data_0ddf0c029e9541dcf962873a8570ad41
#
_entry.id   0ddf0c029e9541dcf962873a8570ad41
#
_cell.length_a   1.000
_cell.length_b   1.000
_cell.length_c   1.000
_cell.angle_alpha   90.00
_cell.angle_beta   90.00
_cell.angle_gamma   90.00
#
_symmetry.space_group_name_H-M   'P 1'
#
loop_
_entity.id
_entity.type
_entity.pdbx_description
1 polymer ?
#
loop_
_entity_poly.entity_id
_entity_poly.type
_entity_poly.pdbx_seq_one_letter_code
_entity_poly.pdbx_strand_id
1 'polypeptide(L)'
;VSLNLGSTYKFSPNGGRPCEGVFPYYRVEFEGCGLSIAIGWPGQWAADFMGLEDGIRIRAGQEKTNLRLMPSECIRTPRITILSWAGNTSRAVNLWRRWYLDHILPRPDGQPLKPLLACYGTDDGAECTATTEENQIRYMEKAKRHGIHFDVWWIDAGWYDCYNEKHERDWYLTGTWE
;
A
#
# COMPACT_ATOMS: atom_id res chain seq x y z
N VAL A 1 -3.49 -15.70 14.72
CA VAL A 1 -3.19 -17.11 14.47
C VAL A 1 -2.15 -17.57 15.50
N SER A 2 -2.35 -18.73 16.14
CA SER A 2 -1.36 -19.31 17.06
C SER A 2 -0.35 -20.14 16.28
N LEU A 3 0.93 -19.91 16.52
CA LEU A 3 2.03 -20.61 15.88
C LEU A 3 2.53 -21.73 16.83
N ASN A 4 2.05 -22.94 16.61
CA ASN A 4 2.44 -24.11 17.39
C ASN A 4 3.71 -24.77 16.82
N LEU A 5 4.36 -25.59 17.62
CA LEU A 5 5.51 -26.41 17.20
C LEU A 5 5.17 -27.18 15.90
N GLY A 6 6.03 -27.06 14.90
CA GLY A 6 5.89 -27.72 13.59
C GLY A 6 4.85 -27.09 12.66
N SER A 7 4.04 -26.14 13.13
CA SER A 7 3.12 -25.43 12.25
C SER A 7 3.86 -24.42 11.37
N THR A 8 3.38 -24.22 10.14
CA THR A 8 3.90 -23.20 9.22
C THR A 8 2.76 -22.43 8.60
N TYR A 9 2.83 -21.10 8.67
CA TYR A 9 1.92 -20.20 7.99
C TYR A 9 2.67 -19.47 6.87
N LYS A 10 2.09 -19.50 5.68
CA LYS A 10 2.65 -18.86 4.48
C LYS A 10 1.70 -17.76 4.00
N PHE A 11 2.27 -16.64 3.63
CA PHE A 11 1.57 -15.48 3.11
C PHE A 11 2.24 -15.00 1.84
N SER A 12 1.44 -14.68 0.85
CA SER A 12 1.87 -14.12 -0.42
C SER A 12 0.67 -13.35 -1.02
N PRO A 13 0.85 -12.16 -1.57
CA PRO A 13 -0.25 -11.44 -2.20
C PRO A 13 -0.66 -12.08 -3.53
N ASN A 14 -1.84 -11.70 -4.00
CA ASN A 14 -2.35 -12.15 -5.30
C ASN A 14 -1.97 -11.15 -6.40
N GLY A 15 -1.72 -11.65 -7.62
CA GLY A 15 -1.62 -10.83 -8.81
C GLY A 15 -0.48 -9.80 -8.87
N GLY A 16 0.57 -9.97 -8.08
CA GLY A 16 1.75 -9.11 -8.11
C GLY A 16 1.61 -7.76 -7.38
N ARG A 17 0.43 -7.46 -6.82
CA ARG A 17 0.20 -6.27 -6.01
C ARG A 17 0.53 -6.55 -4.53
N PRO A 18 1.27 -5.69 -3.82
CA PRO A 18 1.83 -6.03 -2.52
C PRO A 18 0.79 -6.19 -1.41
N CYS A 19 -0.43 -5.67 -1.58
CA CYS A 19 -1.47 -5.65 -0.56
C CYS A 19 -2.74 -6.41 -0.96
N GLU A 20 -2.72 -7.20 -2.03
CA GLU A 20 -3.91 -7.93 -2.46
C GLU A 20 -4.04 -9.27 -1.75
N GLY A 21 -5.14 -9.45 -1.03
CA GLY A 21 -5.44 -10.64 -0.23
C GLY A 21 -4.73 -10.69 1.12
N VAL A 22 -3.48 -10.24 1.19
CA VAL A 22 -2.70 -10.15 2.43
C VAL A 22 -1.91 -8.84 2.48
N PHE A 23 -1.60 -8.40 3.68
CA PHE A 23 -0.90 -7.13 3.92
C PHE A 23 0.55 -7.39 4.33
N PRO A 24 1.55 -6.62 3.85
CA PRO A 24 2.97 -6.89 4.08
C PRO A 24 3.47 -6.47 5.46
N TYR A 25 2.59 -6.38 6.43
CA TYR A 25 2.91 -6.04 7.81
C TYR A 25 2.40 -7.12 8.75
N TYR A 26 3.27 -7.61 9.62
CA TYR A 26 2.98 -8.67 10.56
C TYR A 26 3.37 -8.26 11.96
N ARG A 27 2.67 -8.81 12.91
CA ARG A 27 3.05 -8.77 14.31
C ARG A 27 3.16 -10.18 14.85
N VAL A 28 4.29 -10.48 15.45
CA VAL A 28 4.53 -11.72 16.18
C VAL A 28 4.56 -11.39 17.65
N GLU A 29 3.70 -12.02 18.41
CA GLU A 29 3.51 -11.76 19.83
C GLU A 29 4.00 -12.95 20.66
N PHE A 30 4.76 -12.64 21.69
CA PHE A 30 5.15 -13.51 22.78
C PHE A 30 4.56 -12.98 24.08
N GLU A 31 4.71 -13.70 25.16
CA GLU A 31 4.27 -13.19 26.45
C GLU A 31 5.04 -11.91 26.83
N GLY A 32 4.31 -10.80 26.91
CA GLY A 32 4.85 -9.49 27.27
C GLY A 32 5.78 -8.80 26.29
N CYS A 33 6.00 -9.34 25.09
CA CYS A 33 6.85 -8.73 24.09
C CYS A 33 6.52 -9.22 22.66
N GLY A 34 7.22 -8.71 21.65
CA GLY A 34 7.05 -9.17 20.29
C GLY A 34 7.84 -8.41 19.24
N LEU A 35 7.52 -8.71 18.00
CA LEU A 35 8.12 -8.10 16.81
C LEU A 35 7.03 -7.52 15.91
N SER A 36 7.21 -6.31 15.44
CA SER A 36 6.48 -5.74 14.30
C SER A 36 7.37 -5.82 13.06
N ILE A 37 6.86 -6.39 11.98
CA ILE A 37 7.64 -6.71 10.79
C ILE A 37 6.95 -6.08 9.57
N ALA A 38 7.71 -5.42 8.71
CA ALA A 38 7.27 -4.95 7.41
C ALA A 38 8.12 -5.53 6.28
N ILE A 39 7.47 -5.92 5.20
CA ILE A 39 8.11 -6.35 3.96
C ILE A 39 8.00 -5.20 2.96
N GLY A 40 9.08 -4.44 2.82
CA GLY A 40 9.16 -3.28 1.94
C GLY A 40 9.47 -3.67 0.50
N TRP A 41 8.47 -4.22 -0.18
CA TRP A 41 8.53 -4.59 -1.59
C TRP A 41 7.24 -4.18 -2.31
N PRO A 42 7.31 -3.44 -3.42
CA PRO A 42 6.13 -2.94 -4.13
C PRO A 42 5.47 -3.97 -5.06
N GLY A 43 5.97 -5.19 -5.10
CA GLY A 43 5.49 -6.27 -5.98
C GLY A 43 5.20 -7.56 -5.21
N GLN A 44 5.35 -8.67 -5.90
CA GLN A 44 5.11 -10.01 -5.38
C GLN A 44 6.17 -10.40 -4.34
N TRP A 45 5.75 -10.58 -3.11
CA TRP A 45 6.57 -11.03 -1.98
C TRP A 45 5.99 -12.31 -1.37
N ALA A 46 6.78 -12.99 -0.58
CA ALA A 46 6.31 -14.09 0.25
C ALA A 46 6.93 -14.03 1.65
N ALA A 47 6.20 -14.53 2.62
CA ALA A 47 6.69 -14.73 3.98
C ALA A 47 6.19 -16.06 4.53
N ASP A 48 7.05 -16.77 5.26
CA ASP A 48 6.65 -17.94 6.04
C ASP A 48 7.11 -17.82 7.50
N PHE A 49 6.24 -18.30 8.37
CA PHE A 49 6.42 -18.31 9.81
C PHE A 49 6.30 -19.75 10.29
N MET A 50 7.34 -20.30 10.89
CA MET A 50 7.40 -21.67 11.37
C MET A 50 7.66 -21.70 12.86
N GLY A 51 6.82 -22.43 13.61
CA GLY A 51 7.03 -22.71 15.02
C GLY A 51 8.10 -23.77 15.21
N LEU A 52 9.11 -23.47 16.02
CA LEU A 52 10.19 -24.37 16.42
C LEU A 52 10.06 -24.68 17.93
N GLU A 53 10.83 -25.64 18.40
CA GLU A 53 10.86 -26.01 19.81
C GLU A 53 11.33 -24.84 20.71
N ASP A 54 12.31 -24.11 20.25
CA ASP A 54 12.97 -23.01 20.97
C ASP A 54 12.64 -21.61 20.41
N GLY A 55 11.63 -21.50 19.55
CA GLY A 55 11.29 -20.21 18.98
C GLY A 55 10.50 -20.24 17.68
N ILE A 56 10.80 -19.28 16.82
CA ILE A 56 10.11 -19.13 15.53
C ILE A 56 11.14 -18.83 14.44
N ARG A 57 10.96 -19.45 13.29
CA ARG A 57 11.70 -19.10 12.08
C ARG A 57 10.82 -18.27 11.17
N ILE A 58 11.34 -17.13 10.74
CA ILE A 58 10.69 -16.26 9.79
C ILE A 58 11.56 -16.17 8.54
N ARG A 59 10.95 -16.40 7.38
CA ARG A 59 11.56 -16.14 6.08
C ARG A 59 10.66 -15.19 5.33
N ALA A 60 11.23 -14.13 4.76
CA ALA A 60 10.48 -13.15 3.98
C ALA A 60 11.36 -12.57 2.89
N GLY A 61 10.75 -12.26 1.74
CA GLY A 61 11.48 -11.69 0.61
C GLY A 61 10.65 -11.64 -0.66
N GLN A 62 11.32 -11.39 -1.77
CA GLN A 62 10.72 -11.45 -3.10
C GLN A 62 10.38 -12.91 -3.45
N GLU A 63 9.14 -13.14 -3.88
CA GLU A 63 8.70 -14.43 -4.38
C GLU A 63 9.14 -14.62 -5.85
N LYS A 64 9.41 -15.85 -6.23
CA LYS A 64 9.68 -16.26 -7.63
C LYS A 64 10.83 -15.46 -8.30
N THR A 65 11.90 -15.24 -7.56
CA THR A 65 13.09 -14.63 -8.11
C THR A 65 13.74 -15.59 -9.12
N ASN A 66 13.80 -15.18 -10.39
CA ASN A 66 14.48 -15.90 -11.46
C ASN A 66 15.27 -14.88 -12.29
N LEU A 67 16.47 -14.58 -11.85
CA LEU A 67 17.34 -13.61 -12.51
C LEU A 67 18.80 -14.07 -12.45
N ARG A 68 19.58 -13.57 -13.37
CA ARG A 68 21.03 -13.71 -13.41
C ARG A 68 21.65 -12.33 -13.35
N LEU A 69 22.49 -12.10 -12.37
CA LEU A 69 23.28 -10.87 -12.30
C LEU A 69 24.58 -11.05 -13.07
N MET A 70 24.87 -10.14 -13.95
CA MET A 70 26.16 -10.06 -14.64
C MET A 70 27.19 -9.33 -13.76
N PRO A 71 28.49 -9.47 -14.04
CA PRO A 71 29.52 -8.70 -13.32
C PRO A 71 29.19 -7.20 -13.35
N SER A 72 29.30 -6.54 -12.20
CA SER A 72 29.00 -5.12 -11.97
C SER A 72 27.51 -4.74 -11.96
N GLU A 73 26.58 -5.67 -12.14
CA GLU A 73 25.15 -5.41 -11.95
C GLU A 73 24.76 -5.47 -10.46
N CYS A 74 23.87 -4.58 -10.09
CA CYS A 74 23.29 -4.51 -8.74
C CYS A 74 21.78 -4.49 -8.84
N ILE A 75 21.10 -5.18 -7.93
CA ILE A 75 19.66 -5.12 -7.79
C ILE A 75 19.28 -4.64 -6.39
N ARG A 76 18.10 -4.04 -6.31
CA ARG A 76 17.48 -3.74 -5.02
C ARG A 76 16.63 -4.94 -4.60
N THR A 77 16.82 -5.40 -3.37
CA THR A 77 16.00 -6.46 -2.76
C THR A 77 14.93 -5.84 -1.85
N PRO A 78 13.92 -6.60 -1.41
CA PRO A 78 12.99 -6.17 -0.38
C PRO A 78 13.70 -5.68 0.87
N ARG A 79 13.26 -4.55 1.41
CA ARG A 79 13.73 -4.07 2.71
C ARG A 79 12.85 -4.67 3.80
N ILE A 80 13.41 -5.53 4.62
CA ILE A 80 12.71 -6.07 5.79
C ILE A 80 13.00 -5.18 6.99
N THR A 81 11.93 -4.64 7.57
CA THR A 81 12.01 -3.88 8.82
C THR A 81 11.50 -4.72 9.96
N ILE A 82 12.24 -4.79 11.04
CA ILE A 82 11.87 -5.48 12.27
C ILE A 82 12.01 -4.51 13.42
N LEU A 83 10.92 -4.30 14.16
CA LEU A 83 10.87 -3.48 15.35
C LEU A 83 10.46 -4.34 16.54
N SER A 84 11.37 -4.55 17.47
CA SER A 84 11.09 -5.24 18.72
C SER A 84 10.38 -4.33 19.71
N TRP A 85 9.50 -4.90 20.50
CA TRP A 85 8.76 -4.17 21.53
C TRP A 85 8.53 -5.05 22.78
N ALA A 86 8.40 -4.38 23.92
CA ALA A 86 7.99 -5.00 25.17
C ALA A 86 6.73 -4.29 25.72
N GLY A 87 5.87 -5.02 26.40
CA GLY A 87 4.59 -4.56 26.93
C GLY A 87 3.41 -5.15 26.16
N ASN A 88 2.37 -4.34 25.94
CA ASN A 88 1.13 -4.78 25.31
C ASN A 88 1.04 -4.33 23.82
N THR A 89 0.01 -4.83 23.15
CA THR A 89 -0.32 -4.51 21.76
C THR A 89 -0.46 -3.01 21.49
N SER A 90 -1.07 -2.24 22.40
CA SER A 90 -1.21 -0.79 22.22
C SER A 90 0.14 -0.09 22.16
N ARG A 91 1.08 -0.53 23.00
CA ARG A 91 2.46 -0.04 22.96
C ARG A 91 3.15 -0.39 21.64
N ALA A 92 2.99 -1.62 21.17
CA ALA A 92 3.54 -2.07 19.87
C ALA A 92 3.06 -1.19 18.71
N VAL A 93 1.75 -0.92 18.65
CA VAL A 93 1.15 -0.04 17.63
C VAL A 93 1.70 1.37 17.73
N ASN A 94 1.81 1.93 18.94
CA ASN A 94 2.31 3.29 19.11
C ASN A 94 3.80 3.42 18.77
N LEU A 95 4.62 2.42 19.11
CA LEU A 95 6.03 2.39 18.70
C LEU A 95 6.16 2.33 17.17
N TRP A 96 5.36 1.48 16.52
CA TRP A 96 5.34 1.38 15.07
C TRP A 96 4.95 2.70 14.39
N ARG A 97 3.90 3.38 14.89
CA ARG A 97 3.45 4.69 14.38
C ARG A 97 4.53 5.76 14.53
N ARG A 98 5.21 5.82 15.69
CA ARG A 98 6.31 6.75 15.92
C ARG A 98 7.48 6.49 14.96
N TRP A 99 7.84 5.21 14.80
CA TRP A 99 8.89 4.84 13.88
C TRP A 99 8.58 5.27 12.44
N TYR A 100 7.33 5.11 11.98
CA TYR A 100 6.89 5.61 10.69
C TYR A 100 7.01 7.13 10.58
N LEU A 101 6.53 7.86 11.57
CA LEU A 101 6.61 9.32 11.62
C LEU A 101 8.06 9.82 11.60
N ASP A 102 8.96 9.12 12.28
CA ASP A 102 10.34 9.57 12.47
C ASP A 102 11.28 9.15 11.34
N HIS A 103 11.01 8.02 10.68
CA HIS A 103 11.98 7.40 9.78
C HIS A 103 11.48 7.07 8.38
N ILE A 104 10.17 7.04 8.14
CA ILE A 104 9.59 6.58 6.87
C ILE A 104 8.87 7.70 6.12
N LEU A 105 8.05 8.48 6.82
CA LEU A 105 7.31 9.55 6.16
C LEU A 105 8.26 10.61 5.61
N PRO A 106 8.02 11.08 4.37
CA PRO A 106 8.80 12.17 3.80
C PRO A 106 8.75 13.42 4.70
N ARG A 107 9.88 14.08 4.80
CA ARG A 107 10.05 15.33 5.59
C ARG A 107 10.63 16.39 4.69
N PRO A 108 9.85 16.99 3.79
CA PRO A 108 10.34 18.14 3.02
C PRO A 108 10.78 19.23 4.00
N ASP A 109 11.95 19.78 3.77
CA ASP A 109 12.57 20.80 4.62
C ASP A 109 12.72 20.37 6.10
N GLY A 110 12.85 19.06 6.35
CA GLY A 110 13.00 18.50 7.70
C GLY A 110 11.71 18.48 8.55
N GLN A 111 10.60 18.96 8.02
CA GLN A 111 9.33 19.02 8.73
C GLN A 111 8.41 17.84 8.38
N PRO A 112 7.64 17.30 9.34
CA PRO A 112 6.63 16.31 9.02
C PRO A 112 5.62 16.85 8.03
N LEU A 113 5.20 16.02 7.06
CA LEU A 113 4.11 16.35 6.16
C LEU A 113 2.82 16.64 6.96
N LYS A 114 2.16 17.75 6.63
CA LYS A 114 0.83 18.01 7.12
C LYS A 114 -0.16 17.07 6.42
N PRO A 115 -1.21 16.63 7.11
CA PRO A 115 -2.31 15.94 6.46
C PRO A 115 -2.87 16.82 5.34
N LEU A 116 -3.04 16.26 4.15
CA LEU A 116 -3.66 16.94 3.01
C LEU A 116 -5.13 16.55 2.95
N LEU A 117 -5.98 17.52 2.65
CA LEU A 117 -7.37 17.25 2.29
C LEU A 117 -7.42 17.03 0.78
N ALA A 118 -7.56 15.78 0.37
CA ALA A 118 -7.70 15.41 -1.02
C ALA A 118 -9.17 15.16 -1.37
N CYS A 119 -9.61 15.67 -2.50
CA CYS A 119 -10.85 15.27 -3.13
C CYS A 119 -10.57 14.22 -4.18
N TYR A 120 -11.40 13.22 -4.21
CA TYR A 120 -11.49 12.27 -5.30
C TYR A 120 -12.58 12.77 -6.25
N GLY A 121 -12.17 13.28 -7.41
CA GLY A 121 -13.09 13.73 -8.45
C GLY A 121 -13.64 12.52 -9.20
N THR A 122 -14.87 12.14 -8.89
CA THR A 122 -15.61 11.14 -9.66
C THR A 122 -16.56 11.82 -10.62
N ASP A 123 -17.05 11.08 -11.59
CA ASP A 123 -18.20 11.47 -12.39
C ASP A 123 -19.53 11.19 -11.65
N ASP A 124 -20.64 11.58 -12.25
CA ASP A 124 -22.00 11.44 -11.71
C ASP A 124 -22.50 9.97 -11.73
N GLY A 125 -21.67 8.99 -11.41
CA GLY A 125 -22.06 7.60 -11.20
C GLY A 125 -21.73 6.64 -12.35
N ALA A 126 -20.90 7.02 -13.30
CA ALA A 126 -20.48 6.18 -14.41
C ALA A 126 -19.10 5.51 -14.19
N GLU A 127 -18.85 5.01 -12.98
CA GLU A 127 -17.66 4.21 -12.62
C GLU A 127 -16.33 4.82 -13.09
N CYS A 128 -16.14 6.13 -12.91
CA CYS A 128 -14.93 6.85 -13.30
C CYS A 128 -14.66 6.94 -14.82
N THR A 129 -15.65 6.73 -15.66
CA THR A 129 -15.48 6.80 -17.13
C THR A 129 -16.08 8.06 -17.76
N ALA A 130 -16.63 8.99 -16.96
CA ALA A 130 -17.31 10.18 -17.42
C ALA A 130 -16.72 11.50 -16.90
N THR A 131 -15.45 11.51 -16.61
CA THR A 131 -14.76 12.70 -16.14
C THR A 131 -14.61 13.68 -17.29
N THR A 132 -15.20 14.87 -17.16
CA THR A 132 -15.09 15.96 -18.11
C THR A 132 -14.63 17.23 -17.42
N GLU A 133 -14.03 18.16 -18.16
CA GLU A 133 -13.66 19.48 -17.64
C GLU A 133 -14.84 20.16 -16.93
N GLU A 134 -16.00 20.14 -17.57
CA GLU A 134 -17.22 20.78 -17.07
C GLU A 134 -17.66 20.21 -15.72
N ASN A 135 -17.73 18.87 -15.58
CA ASN A 135 -18.18 18.29 -14.32
C ASN A 135 -17.16 18.49 -13.20
N GLN A 136 -15.86 18.46 -13.50
CA GLN A 136 -14.81 18.71 -12.52
C GLN A 136 -14.85 20.16 -12.01
N ILE A 137 -14.99 21.14 -12.90
CA ILE A 137 -15.16 22.56 -12.53
C ILE A 137 -16.40 22.74 -11.65
N ARG A 138 -17.53 22.15 -12.05
CA ARG A 138 -18.77 22.19 -11.28
C ARG A 138 -18.59 21.66 -9.85
N TYR A 139 -17.84 20.57 -9.66
CA TYR A 139 -17.57 20.01 -8.33
C TYR A 139 -16.66 20.90 -7.50
N MET A 140 -15.62 21.47 -8.10
CA MET A 140 -14.73 22.43 -7.42
C MET A 140 -15.50 23.67 -6.97
N GLU A 141 -16.36 24.22 -7.82
CA GLU A 141 -17.20 25.36 -7.49
C GLU A 141 -18.22 25.05 -6.38
N LYS A 142 -18.79 23.83 -6.40
CA LYS A 142 -19.67 23.35 -5.33
C LYS A 142 -18.92 23.28 -4.00
N ALA A 143 -17.74 22.68 -3.97
CA ALA A 143 -16.91 22.63 -2.77
C ALA A 143 -16.60 24.03 -2.25
N LYS A 144 -16.17 24.95 -3.13
CA LYS A 144 -15.88 26.34 -2.77
C LYS A 144 -17.10 27.07 -2.18
N ARG A 145 -18.29 26.87 -2.74
CA ARG A 145 -19.54 27.46 -2.21
C ARG A 145 -19.88 26.97 -0.80
N HIS A 146 -19.48 25.73 -0.47
CA HIS A 146 -19.66 25.16 0.87
C HIS A 146 -18.47 25.44 1.82
N GLY A 147 -17.51 26.27 1.42
CA GLY A 147 -16.34 26.57 2.25
C GLY A 147 -15.36 25.42 2.42
N ILE A 148 -15.42 24.42 1.54
CA ILE A 148 -14.50 23.28 1.57
C ILE A 148 -13.31 23.61 0.66
N HIS A 149 -12.11 23.62 1.28
CA HIS A 149 -10.85 23.89 0.58
C HIS A 149 -10.05 22.60 0.50
N PHE A 150 -9.79 22.12 -0.71
CA PHE A 150 -8.95 20.97 -0.95
C PHE A 150 -7.51 21.38 -1.23
N ASP A 151 -6.55 20.64 -0.69
CA ASP A 151 -5.13 20.78 -1.01
C ASP A 151 -4.78 20.05 -2.31
N VAL A 152 -5.51 18.96 -2.61
CA VAL A 152 -5.31 18.12 -3.79
C VAL A 152 -6.64 17.81 -4.44
N TRP A 153 -6.71 18.01 -5.74
CA TRP A 153 -7.81 17.54 -6.57
C TRP A 153 -7.32 16.35 -7.39
N TRP A 154 -7.87 15.18 -7.11
CA TRP A 154 -7.48 13.91 -7.74
C TRP A 154 -8.53 13.53 -8.77
N ILE A 155 -8.14 13.50 -10.04
CA ILE A 155 -8.99 13.02 -11.12
C ILE A 155 -8.64 11.57 -11.37
N ASP A 156 -9.65 10.69 -11.34
CA ASP A 156 -9.51 9.28 -11.64
C ASP A 156 -9.62 9.02 -13.15
N ALA A 157 -9.70 7.76 -13.56
CA ALA A 157 -9.86 7.35 -14.96
C ALA A 157 -11.05 8.08 -15.66
N GLY A 158 -11.06 8.07 -16.99
CA GLY A 158 -12.17 8.59 -17.78
C GLY A 158 -12.07 10.07 -18.14
N TRP A 159 -10.94 10.74 -17.86
CA TRP A 159 -10.63 12.08 -18.36
C TRP A 159 -10.08 12.07 -19.80
N TYR A 160 -9.93 10.91 -20.40
CA TYR A 160 -9.59 10.63 -21.79
C TYR A 160 -10.76 9.88 -22.45
N ASP A 161 -10.73 9.72 -23.77
CA ASP A 161 -11.81 9.05 -24.49
C ASP A 161 -11.92 7.58 -24.07
N CYS A 162 -13.10 7.22 -23.57
CA CYS A 162 -13.45 5.86 -23.15
C CYS A 162 -14.72 5.36 -23.89
N TYR A 163 -15.07 5.93 -25.04
CA TYR A 163 -16.24 5.50 -25.79
C TYR A 163 -15.89 4.39 -26.78
N ASN A 164 -16.73 3.35 -26.79
CA ASN A 164 -16.65 2.30 -27.81
C ASN A 164 -17.27 2.76 -29.15
N GLU A 165 -17.22 1.91 -30.17
CA GLU A 165 -17.79 2.18 -31.50
C GLU A 165 -19.29 2.52 -31.49
N LYS A 166 -20.01 2.16 -30.43
CA LYS A 166 -21.43 2.50 -30.23
C LYS A 166 -21.66 3.80 -29.47
N HIS A 167 -20.60 4.55 -29.18
CA HIS A 167 -20.63 5.72 -28.29
C HIS A 167 -21.13 5.45 -26.88
N GLU A 168 -20.93 4.20 -26.39
CA GLU A 168 -21.16 3.82 -25.01
C GLU A 168 -19.83 3.85 -24.26
N ARG A 169 -19.86 4.26 -22.99
CA ARG A 169 -18.66 4.25 -22.14
C ARG A 169 -18.25 2.82 -21.85
N ASP A 170 -16.98 2.55 -22.04
CA ASP A 170 -16.42 1.20 -21.87
C ASP A 170 -15.19 1.25 -20.95
N TRP A 171 -15.29 0.57 -19.83
CA TRP A 171 -14.21 0.46 -18.87
C TRP A 171 -12.95 -0.19 -19.47
N TYR A 172 -13.09 -1.08 -20.42
CA TYR A 172 -11.95 -1.72 -21.09
C TYR A 172 -11.11 -0.77 -21.93
N LEU A 173 -11.64 0.40 -22.24
CA LEU A 173 -10.92 1.46 -22.97
C LEU A 173 -10.21 2.44 -22.04
N THR A 174 -10.36 2.28 -20.71
CA THR A 174 -9.62 3.11 -19.76
C THR A 174 -8.12 2.84 -19.87
N GLY A 175 -7.32 3.91 -19.99
CA GLY A 175 -5.86 3.82 -20.12
C GLY A 175 -5.34 3.63 -21.53
N THR A 176 -6.17 3.74 -22.55
CA THR A 176 -5.73 3.68 -23.95
C THR A 176 -4.86 4.86 -24.36
N TRP A 177 -5.09 6.04 -23.77
CA TRP A 177 -4.31 7.27 -23.97
C TRP A 177 -4.38 7.83 -25.40
N GLU A 178 -5.43 7.53 -26.15
CA GLU A 178 -5.71 8.04 -27.49
C GLU A 178 -6.63 9.26 -27.46
#